data_3cd0e1feadc20c672a669979a1296e34
#
_entry.id   3cd0e1feadc20c672a669979a1296e34
#
_cell.length_a   1.000
_cell.length_b   1.000
_cell.length_c   1.000
_cell.angle_alpha   90.00
_cell.angle_beta   90.00
_cell.angle_gamma   90.00
#
_symmetry.space_group_name_H-M   'P 1'
#
loop_
_entity.id
_entity.type
_entity.pdbx_description
1 polymer ?
#
loop_
_entity_poly.entity_id
_entity_poly.type
_entity_poly.pdbx_seq_one_letter_code
_entity_poly.pdbx_strand_id
1 'polypeptide(L)'
;MTGFVLFAHGSRVETANQAVRDVATQMAARGKHVVEPAFLELGKPDLAGAVERLVAAGAGRIVVIPYFLTLGTHLQRDLPKLVSESAAVHGHVEFEVTPPLDGHPALVEVLLSRAREAVQHSLEAL
;
A
#
# COMPACT_ATOMS: atom_id res chain seq x y z
N MET A 1 -8.08 17.87 1.82
CA MET A 1 -7.04 17.15 1.06
C MET A 1 -7.22 15.66 1.27
N THR A 2 -6.93 14.87 0.25
CA THR A 2 -6.99 13.40 0.33
C THR A 2 -5.58 12.85 0.58
N GLY A 3 -5.45 12.02 1.60
CA GLY A 3 -4.23 11.29 1.88
C GLY A 3 -4.39 9.81 1.51
N PHE A 4 -3.28 9.15 1.22
CA PHE A 4 -3.26 7.74 0.82
C PHE A 4 -2.39 6.93 1.76
N VAL A 5 -2.85 5.75 2.12
CA VAL A 5 -2.06 4.78 2.88
C VAL A 5 -1.74 3.61 1.95
N LEU A 6 -0.46 3.34 1.73
CA LEU A 6 -0.03 2.10 1.07
C LEU A 6 0.16 1.06 2.17
N PHE A 7 -0.77 0.12 2.27
CA PHE A 7 -0.86 -0.83 3.38
C PHE A 7 -0.32 -2.19 2.98
N ALA A 8 0.77 -2.62 3.60
CA ALA A 8 1.44 -3.89 3.32
C ALA A 8 1.42 -4.80 4.55
N HIS A 9 1.76 -6.07 4.36
CA HIS A 9 1.82 -7.04 5.47
C HIS A 9 2.92 -6.70 6.47
N GLY A 10 4.08 -6.33 5.99
CA GLY A 10 5.29 -6.20 6.79
C GLY A 10 6.11 -7.48 6.80
N SER A 11 7.40 -7.34 7.04
CA SER A 11 8.35 -8.44 6.99
C SER A 11 9.44 -8.25 8.05
N ARG A 12 10.01 -9.37 8.51
CA ARG A 12 11.23 -9.34 9.33
C ARG A 12 12.45 -8.91 8.51
N VAL A 13 12.37 -9.05 7.20
CA VAL A 13 13.42 -8.61 6.29
C VAL A 13 13.24 -7.12 6.04
N GLU A 14 14.08 -6.28 6.62
CA GLU A 14 13.92 -4.82 6.57
C GLU A 14 13.99 -4.28 5.14
N THR A 15 14.77 -4.91 4.25
CA THR A 15 14.81 -4.50 2.84
C THR A 15 13.45 -4.65 2.16
N ALA A 16 12.63 -5.62 2.57
CA ALA A 16 11.27 -5.78 2.06
C ALA A 16 10.37 -4.62 2.51
N ASN A 17 10.49 -4.20 3.77
CA ASN A 17 9.74 -3.06 4.29
C ASN A 17 10.20 -1.76 3.62
N GLN A 18 11.50 -1.62 3.40
CA GLN A 18 12.05 -0.46 2.70
C GLN A 18 11.53 -0.38 1.26
N ALA A 19 11.38 -1.51 0.58
CA ALA A 19 10.81 -1.54 -0.76
C ALA A 19 9.38 -0.97 -0.79
N VAL A 20 8.58 -1.25 0.23
CA VAL A 20 7.24 -0.67 0.37
C VAL A 20 7.31 0.85 0.55
N ARG A 21 8.22 1.31 1.41
CA ARG A 21 8.42 2.75 1.64
C ARG A 21 8.85 3.46 0.35
N ASP A 22 9.72 2.83 -0.43
CA ASP A 22 10.19 3.38 -1.70
C ASP A 22 9.04 3.50 -2.72
N VAL A 23 8.15 2.51 -2.78
CA VAL A 23 6.96 2.59 -3.62
C VAL A 23 6.06 3.75 -3.19
N ALA A 24 5.82 3.90 -1.89
CA ALA A 24 5.04 5.03 -1.37
C ALA A 24 5.66 6.38 -1.75
N THR A 25 6.98 6.49 -1.65
CA THR A 25 7.72 7.69 -2.04
C THR A 25 7.54 7.99 -3.53
N GLN A 26 7.63 6.97 -4.38
CA GLN A 26 7.43 7.13 -5.82
C GLN A 26 6.00 7.52 -6.18
N MET A 27 5.01 6.94 -5.50
CA MET A 27 3.61 7.32 -5.66
C MET A 27 3.40 8.80 -5.32
N ALA A 28 3.98 9.25 -4.23
CA ALA A 28 3.88 10.64 -3.81
C ALA A 28 4.50 11.59 -4.86
N ALA A 29 5.69 11.25 -5.35
CA ALA A 29 6.41 12.10 -6.31
C ALA A 29 5.74 12.12 -7.68
N ARG A 30 5.37 10.95 -8.21
CA ARG A 30 4.83 10.81 -9.58
C ARG A 30 3.36 11.20 -9.67
N GLY A 31 2.59 10.88 -8.63
CA GLY A 31 1.16 11.18 -8.59
C GLY A 31 0.83 12.54 -7.97
N LYS A 32 1.81 13.22 -7.38
CA LYS A 32 1.62 14.46 -6.61
C LYS A 32 0.60 14.26 -5.48
N HIS A 33 0.71 13.13 -4.80
CA HIS A 33 -0.15 12.76 -3.69
C HIS A 33 0.60 12.81 -2.36
N VAL A 34 -0.15 12.84 -1.27
CA VAL A 34 0.40 12.63 0.08
C VAL A 34 0.17 11.16 0.40
N VAL A 35 1.26 10.38 0.50
CA VAL A 35 1.21 8.94 0.69
C VAL A 35 2.05 8.54 1.91
N GLU A 36 1.45 7.77 2.80
CA GLU A 36 2.16 7.15 3.93
C GLU A 36 2.15 5.63 3.76
N PRO A 37 3.30 4.97 3.95
CA PRO A 37 3.30 3.51 4.05
C PRO A 37 2.77 3.09 5.40
N ALA A 38 2.16 1.90 5.47
CA ALA A 38 1.75 1.30 6.73
C ALA A 38 1.91 -0.21 6.66
N PHE A 39 2.08 -0.83 7.81
CA PHE A 39 2.32 -2.27 7.90
C PHE A 39 1.34 -2.91 8.87
N LEU A 40 0.84 -4.10 8.52
CA LEU A 40 -0.02 -4.88 9.40
C LEU A 40 0.76 -5.29 10.66
N GLU A 41 2.00 -5.73 10.47
CA GLU A 41 2.91 -6.14 11.54
C GLU A 41 4.36 -6.02 11.05
N LEU A 42 5.33 -6.21 11.96
CA LEU A 42 6.76 -6.31 11.63
C LEU A 42 7.33 -5.09 10.88
N GLY A 43 6.69 -3.96 11.00
CA GLY A 43 7.16 -2.70 10.41
C GLY A 43 6.37 -1.53 10.99
N LYS A 44 6.91 -0.33 10.83
CA LYS A 44 6.29 0.91 11.31
C LYS A 44 6.20 1.93 10.18
N PRO A 45 5.15 2.76 10.18
CA PRO A 45 4.04 2.78 11.13
C PRO A 45 3.04 1.66 10.85
N ASP A 46 2.15 1.39 11.83
CA ASP A 46 0.96 0.61 11.57
C ASP A 46 -0.12 1.51 10.90
N LEU A 47 -1.30 0.94 10.63
CA LEU A 47 -2.36 1.71 9.97
C LEU A 47 -2.77 2.93 10.79
N ALA A 48 -2.97 2.76 12.09
CA ALA A 48 -3.37 3.87 12.97
C ALA A 48 -2.33 4.99 12.94
N GLY A 49 -1.05 4.66 12.99
CA GLY A 49 0.03 5.64 12.95
C GLY A 49 0.10 6.39 11.62
N ALA A 50 -0.08 5.71 10.49
CA ALA A 50 -0.11 6.34 9.18
C ALA A 50 -1.31 7.30 9.07
N VAL A 51 -2.48 6.88 9.54
CA VAL A 51 -3.68 7.72 9.56
C VAL A 51 -3.44 8.98 10.40
N GLU A 52 -2.84 8.85 11.58
CA GLU A 52 -2.54 10.02 12.42
C GLU A 52 -1.64 11.03 11.69
N ARG A 53 -0.63 10.55 10.97
CA ARG A 53 0.26 11.42 10.19
C ARG A 53 -0.50 12.18 9.11
N LEU A 54 -1.39 11.49 8.40
CA LEU A 54 -2.18 12.11 7.35
C LEU A 54 -3.17 13.13 7.89
N VAL A 55 -3.83 12.81 9.01
CA VAL A 55 -4.75 13.76 9.67
C VAL A 55 -3.99 14.98 10.14
N ALA A 56 -2.81 14.81 10.73
CA ALA A 56 -1.96 15.93 11.15
C ALA A 56 -1.53 16.80 9.95
N ALA A 57 -1.40 16.22 8.77
CA ALA A 57 -1.10 16.94 7.54
C ALA A 57 -2.32 17.64 6.91
N GLY A 58 -3.51 17.44 7.48
CA GLY A 58 -4.73 18.11 7.03
C GLY A 58 -5.67 17.24 6.19
N ALA A 59 -5.48 15.93 6.15
CA ALA A 59 -6.34 15.05 5.36
C ALA A 59 -7.76 15.01 5.93
N GLY A 60 -8.75 15.31 5.09
CA GLY A 60 -10.17 15.13 5.41
C GLY A 60 -10.74 13.86 4.77
N ARG A 61 -9.98 13.22 3.93
CA ARG A 61 -10.31 11.94 3.31
C ARG A 61 -9.05 11.09 3.24
N ILE A 62 -9.18 9.81 3.58
CA ILE A 62 -8.07 8.86 3.54
C ILE A 62 -8.48 7.64 2.74
N VAL A 63 -7.67 7.29 1.76
CA VAL A 63 -7.84 6.11 0.92
C VAL A 63 -6.77 5.11 1.29
N VAL A 64 -7.17 3.92 1.71
CA VAL A 64 -6.28 2.82 2.05
C VAL A 64 -6.15 1.92 0.82
N ILE A 65 -4.93 1.75 0.34
CA ILE A 65 -4.62 0.91 -0.82
C ILE A 65 -3.91 -0.35 -0.32
N PRO A 66 -4.57 -1.52 -0.37
CA PRO A 66 -3.94 -2.77 0.03
C PRO A 66 -2.84 -3.18 -0.95
N TYR A 67 -1.60 -3.26 -0.47
CA TYR A 67 -0.47 -3.70 -1.28
C TYR A 67 -0.33 -5.21 -1.16
N PHE A 68 -1.30 -5.90 -1.76
CA PHE A 68 -1.44 -7.36 -1.76
C PHE A 68 -1.97 -7.79 -3.13
N LEU A 69 -1.60 -8.97 -3.59
CA LEU A 69 -2.24 -9.54 -4.78
C LEU A 69 -3.71 -9.80 -4.50
N THR A 70 -4.00 -10.54 -3.43
CA THR A 70 -5.36 -10.79 -2.96
C THR A 70 -5.40 -10.63 -1.45
N LEU A 71 -6.58 -10.42 -0.89
CA LEU A 71 -6.77 -10.44 0.55
C LEU A 71 -7.14 -11.86 0.96
N GLY A 72 -6.33 -12.46 1.84
CA GLY A 72 -6.68 -13.73 2.47
C GLY A 72 -7.86 -13.59 3.43
N THR A 73 -8.38 -14.71 3.92
CA THR A 73 -9.56 -14.75 4.77
C THR A 73 -9.45 -13.82 5.98
N HIS A 74 -8.29 -13.79 6.62
CA HIS A 74 -8.08 -12.95 7.80
C HIS A 74 -8.12 -11.45 7.46
N LEU A 75 -7.44 -11.04 6.39
CA LEU A 75 -7.39 -9.63 6.00
C LEU A 75 -8.72 -9.12 5.46
N GLN A 76 -9.51 -9.95 4.82
CA GLN A 76 -10.87 -9.58 4.39
C GLN A 76 -11.73 -9.14 5.57
N ARG A 77 -11.47 -9.69 6.74
CA ARG A 77 -12.16 -9.35 7.99
C ARG A 77 -11.42 -8.26 8.76
N ASP A 78 -10.11 -8.39 8.90
CA ASP A 78 -9.31 -7.54 9.79
C ASP A 78 -9.08 -6.15 9.24
N LEU A 79 -8.91 -5.99 7.92
CA LEU A 79 -8.68 -4.69 7.32
C LEU A 79 -9.87 -3.72 7.51
N PRO A 80 -11.12 -4.12 7.22
CA PRO A 80 -12.26 -3.25 7.54
C PRO A 80 -12.35 -2.88 9.02
N LYS A 81 -12.00 -3.81 9.91
CA LYS A 81 -11.99 -3.56 11.35
C LYS A 81 -10.96 -2.50 11.73
N LEU A 82 -9.73 -2.61 11.21
CA LEU A 82 -8.67 -1.63 11.45
C LEU A 82 -9.08 -0.24 10.94
N VAL A 83 -9.68 -0.18 9.76
CA VAL A 83 -10.16 1.08 9.20
C VAL A 83 -11.28 1.67 10.05
N SER A 84 -12.23 0.84 10.51
CA SER A 84 -13.32 1.28 11.39
C SER A 84 -12.80 1.84 12.70
N GLU A 85 -11.76 1.23 13.27
CA GLU A 85 -11.13 1.73 14.49
C GLU A 85 -10.54 3.12 14.29
N SER A 86 -9.84 3.35 13.18
CA SER A 86 -9.30 4.66 12.84
C SER A 86 -10.42 5.68 12.56
N ALA A 87 -11.49 5.26 11.89
CA ALA A 87 -12.64 6.12 11.62
C ALA A 87 -13.32 6.56 12.90
N ALA A 88 -13.39 5.69 13.90
CA ALA A 88 -13.97 6.04 15.20
C ALA A 88 -13.14 7.10 15.94
N VAL A 89 -11.82 7.08 15.79
CA VAL A 89 -10.93 8.08 16.40
C VAL A 89 -11.01 9.42 15.65
N HIS A 90 -11.16 9.38 14.32
CA HIS A 90 -11.15 10.55 13.45
C HIS A 90 -12.51 10.73 12.75
N GLY A 91 -13.55 11.00 13.52
CA GLY A 91 -14.94 11.02 13.04
C GLY A 91 -15.24 12.06 11.95
N HIS A 92 -14.35 13.03 11.72
CA HIS A 92 -14.48 14.04 10.68
C HIS A 92 -13.81 13.65 9.36
N VAL A 93 -13.15 12.49 9.31
CA VAL A 93 -12.41 12.00 8.15
C VAL A 93 -13.20 10.91 7.44
N GLU A 94 -13.28 11.01 6.12
CA GLU A 94 -13.87 9.96 5.28
C GLU A 94 -12.81 8.91 4.94
N PHE A 95 -13.18 7.63 4.98
CA PHE A 95 -12.31 6.51 4.68
C PHE A 95 -12.84 5.69 3.52
N GLU A 96 -11.94 5.25 2.66
CA GLU A 96 -12.22 4.32 1.58
C GLU A 96 -11.10 3.29 1.51
N VAL A 97 -11.43 2.04 1.20
CA VAL A 97 -10.45 0.97 0.95
C VAL A 97 -10.61 0.54 -0.50
N THR A 98 -9.53 0.58 -1.26
CA THR A 98 -9.54 0.11 -2.64
C THR A 98 -9.48 -1.42 -2.70
N PRO A 99 -9.81 -2.05 -3.84
CA PRO A 99 -9.49 -3.45 -4.05
C PRO A 99 -7.97 -3.69 -4.00
N PRO A 100 -7.53 -4.94 -3.73
CA PRO A 100 -6.13 -5.30 -3.87
C PRO A 100 -5.71 -5.31 -5.35
N LEU A 101 -4.50 -5.74 -5.64
CA LEU A 101 -3.90 -5.62 -6.97
C LEU A 101 -4.45 -6.59 -8.00
N ASP A 102 -4.92 -7.77 -7.55
CA ASP A 102 -5.41 -8.80 -8.46
C ASP A 102 -6.57 -8.27 -9.31
N GLY A 103 -6.57 -8.65 -10.57
CA GLY A 103 -7.57 -8.17 -11.54
C GLY A 103 -7.29 -6.81 -12.15
N HIS A 104 -6.27 -6.08 -11.68
CA HIS A 104 -5.91 -4.81 -12.30
C HIS A 104 -5.19 -5.06 -13.63
N PRO A 105 -5.60 -4.37 -14.72
CA PRO A 105 -4.99 -4.59 -16.05
C PRO A 105 -3.49 -4.38 -16.10
N ALA A 106 -2.96 -3.44 -15.33
CA ALA A 106 -1.53 -3.15 -15.30
C ALA A 106 -0.71 -4.31 -14.73
N LEU A 107 -1.31 -5.21 -13.94
CA LEU A 107 -0.59 -6.34 -13.36
C LEU A 107 -0.07 -7.30 -14.44
N VAL A 108 -0.86 -7.54 -15.50
CA VAL A 108 -0.41 -8.35 -16.64
C VAL A 108 0.81 -7.71 -17.29
N GLU A 109 0.83 -6.40 -17.44
CA GLU A 109 1.98 -5.69 -18.00
C GLU A 109 3.23 -5.83 -17.14
N VAL A 110 3.09 -5.80 -15.81
CA VAL A 110 4.20 -6.04 -14.89
C VAL A 110 4.77 -7.45 -15.11
N LEU A 111 3.90 -8.46 -15.19
CA LEU A 111 4.31 -9.85 -15.38
C LEU A 111 4.98 -10.06 -16.74
N LEU A 112 4.44 -9.46 -17.78
CA LEU A 112 5.05 -9.52 -19.12
C LEU A 112 6.41 -8.83 -19.16
N SER A 113 6.56 -7.73 -18.43
CA SER A 113 7.85 -7.05 -18.30
C SER A 113 8.90 -7.96 -17.64
N ARG A 114 8.53 -8.66 -16.58
CA ARG A 114 9.42 -9.64 -15.93
C ARG A 114 9.81 -10.78 -16.88
N ALA A 115 8.84 -11.26 -17.64
CA ALA A 115 9.10 -12.32 -18.62
C ALA A 115 10.10 -11.85 -19.70
N ARG A 116 9.94 -10.62 -20.19
CA ARG A 116 10.87 -10.05 -21.18
C ARG A 116 12.28 -9.89 -20.60
N GLU A 117 12.41 -9.47 -19.34
CA GLU A 117 13.70 -9.39 -18.66
C GLU A 117 14.41 -10.74 -18.64
N ALA A 118 13.69 -11.81 -18.33
CA ALA A 118 14.25 -13.17 -18.28
C ALA A 118 14.71 -13.65 -19.66
N VAL A 119 13.93 -13.38 -20.70
CA VAL A 119 14.30 -13.72 -22.09
C VAL A 119 15.55 -12.93 -22.51
N GLN A 120 15.61 -11.64 -22.19
CA GLN A 120 16.75 -10.81 -22.52
C GLN A 120 18.03 -11.31 -21.84
N HIS A 121 17.93 -11.69 -20.56
CA HIS A 121 19.07 -12.25 -19.83
C HIS A 121 19.54 -13.57 -20.43
N SER A 122 18.62 -14.42 -20.89
CA SER A 122 18.98 -15.68 -21.57
C SER A 122 19.75 -15.43 -22.86
N LEU A 123 19.33 -14.43 -23.65
CA LEU A 123 20.03 -14.04 -24.87
C LEU A 123 21.43 -13.48 -24.60
N GLU A 124 21.57 -12.69 -23.55
CA GLU A 124 22.86 -12.12 -23.14
C GLU A 124 23.84 -13.20 -22.65
N ALA A 125 23.31 -14.28 -22.08
CA ALA A 125 24.13 -15.40 -21.58
C ALA A 125 24.68 -16.28 -22.70
N LEU A 126 24.14 -16.19 -23.91
CA LEU A 126 24.60 -16.95 -25.06
C LEU A 126 25.82 -16.28 -25.71
#